data_2bbcb1e349c235d90a55bbcba5fb4282
#
_entry.id   2bbcb1e349c235d90a55bbcba5fb4282
#
_cell.length_a   1.000
_cell.length_b   1.000
_cell.length_c   1.000
_cell.angle_alpha   90.00
_cell.angle_beta   90.00
_cell.angle_gamma   90.00
#
_symmetry.space_group_name_H-M   'P 1'
#
loop_
_entity.id
_entity.type
_entity.pdbx_description
1 polymer ?
#
loop_
_entity_poly.entity_id
_entity_poly.type
_entity_poly.pdbx_seq_one_letter_code
_entity_poly.pdbx_strand_id
1 'polypeptide(L)'
;MSKINMGKVIVGGIVAGIVLNIIDYLVNGVWLAAQWAAASAKLNTGVDAMAGSAIAGYVVGDFVFAILIVWAYAAMRPRFGAGAGTAVRAALLVWAITAVVGAQFVVLGVYPGQLLATSSVCSLIGMIAAGYVGGMMYKE
;
A
#
# COMPACT_ATOMS: atom_id res chain seq x y z
N MET A 1 10.02 -16.79 22.70
CA MET A 1 9.55 -15.96 21.57
C MET A 1 8.67 -14.86 22.15
N SER A 2 9.06 -13.60 21.96
CA SER A 2 8.22 -12.48 22.38
C SER A 2 6.96 -12.43 21.52
N LYS A 3 5.79 -12.21 22.15
CA LYS A 3 4.55 -12.04 21.42
C LYS A 3 4.55 -10.69 20.70
N ILE A 4 4.08 -10.66 19.44
CA ILE A 4 3.92 -9.41 18.70
C ILE A 4 3.00 -8.47 19.48
N ASN A 5 3.46 -7.26 19.75
CA ASN A 5 2.67 -6.23 20.43
C ASN A 5 1.69 -5.58 19.42
N MET A 6 0.46 -6.10 19.39
CA MET A 6 -0.56 -5.62 18.45
C MET A 6 -0.91 -4.14 18.64
N GLY A 7 -0.86 -3.63 19.88
CA GLY A 7 -1.07 -2.19 20.12
C GLY A 7 -0.05 -1.32 19.40
N LYS A 8 1.23 -1.69 19.47
CA LYS A 8 2.29 -1.00 18.73
C LYS A 8 2.20 -1.18 17.21
N VAL A 9 1.73 -2.34 16.74
CA VAL A 9 1.46 -2.59 15.33
C VAL A 9 0.39 -1.62 14.82
N ILE A 10 -0.71 -1.48 15.55
CA ILE A 10 -1.81 -0.59 15.15
C ILE A 10 -1.35 0.88 15.17
N VAL A 11 -0.69 1.33 16.23
CA VAL A 11 -0.18 2.72 16.29
C VAL A 11 0.82 3.00 15.18
N GLY A 12 1.80 2.12 14.99
CA GLY A 12 2.77 2.24 13.89
C GLY A 12 2.10 2.17 12.51
N GLY A 13 1.10 1.30 12.36
CA GLY A 13 0.32 1.14 11.14
C GLY A 13 -0.54 2.37 10.81
N ILE A 14 -1.11 3.04 11.80
CA ILE A 14 -1.85 4.30 11.59
C ILE A 14 -0.90 5.39 11.08
N VAL A 15 0.24 5.57 11.72
CA VAL A 15 1.24 6.57 11.29
C VAL A 15 1.77 6.24 9.88
N ALA A 16 2.10 4.98 9.63
CA ALA A 16 2.50 4.51 8.31
C ALA A 16 1.38 4.71 7.26
N GLY A 17 0.13 4.48 7.64
CA GLY A 17 -1.04 4.66 6.78
C GLY A 17 -1.25 6.12 6.37
N ILE A 18 -0.98 7.07 7.25
CA ILE A 18 -1.00 8.49 6.91
C ILE A 18 0.04 8.79 5.82
N VAL A 19 1.26 8.28 5.97
CA VAL A 19 2.33 8.46 4.97
C VAL A 19 1.93 7.82 3.63
N LEU A 20 1.43 6.58 3.67
CA LEU A 20 1.01 5.87 2.46
C LEU A 20 -0.12 6.60 1.74
N ASN A 21 -1.16 7.03 2.46
CA ASN A 21 -2.28 7.78 1.90
C ASN A 21 -1.85 9.10 1.24
N ILE A 22 -0.90 9.83 1.83
CA ILE A 22 -0.40 11.07 1.22
C ILE A 22 0.28 10.76 -0.12
N ILE A 23 1.16 9.77 -0.15
CA ILE A 23 1.89 9.39 -1.37
C ILE A 23 0.93 8.85 -2.42
N ASP A 24 0.03 7.97 -2.03
CA ASP A 24 -0.92 7.35 -2.96
C ASP A 24 -1.92 8.37 -3.53
N TYR A 25 -2.38 9.32 -2.73
CA TYR A 25 -3.20 10.42 -3.20
C TYR A 25 -2.47 11.29 -4.22
N LEU A 26 -1.21 11.65 -3.98
CA LEU A 26 -0.43 12.45 -4.92
C LEU A 26 -0.20 11.71 -6.24
N VAL A 27 0.04 10.42 -6.19
CA VAL A 27 0.28 9.60 -7.39
C VAL A 27 -1.02 9.30 -8.13
N ASN A 28 -1.97 8.67 -7.47
CA ASN A 28 -3.17 8.15 -8.12
C ASN A 28 -4.32 9.15 -8.14
N GLY A 29 -4.44 9.99 -7.10
CA GLY A 29 -5.50 11.00 -6.99
C GLY A 29 -5.20 12.32 -7.70
N VAL A 30 -3.94 12.62 -7.99
CA VAL A 30 -3.53 13.86 -8.68
C VAL A 30 -2.86 13.52 -10.01
N TRP A 31 -1.71 12.87 -10.01
CA TRP A 31 -0.93 12.64 -11.21
C TRP A 31 -1.60 11.69 -12.22
N LEU A 32 -2.07 10.53 -11.76
CA LEU A 32 -2.69 9.50 -12.60
C LEU A 32 -4.23 9.59 -12.64
N ALA A 33 -4.85 10.57 -12.00
CA ALA A 33 -6.29 10.67 -11.84
C ALA A 33 -7.06 10.59 -13.16
N ALA A 34 -6.63 11.34 -14.18
CA ALA A 34 -7.28 11.33 -15.49
C ALA A 34 -7.17 9.96 -16.19
N GLN A 35 -6.05 9.26 -16.00
CA GLN A 35 -5.84 7.93 -16.58
C GLN A 35 -6.72 6.89 -15.89
N TRP A 36 -6.88 6.96 -14.57
CA TRP A 36 -7.79 6.12 -13.81
C TRP A 36 -9.26 6.36 -14.18
N ALA A 37 -9.65 7.64 -14.30
CA ALA A 37 -11.00 8.00 -14.75
C ALA A 37 -11.31 7.45 -16.13
N ALA A 38 -10.40 7.58 -17.09
CA ALA A 38 -10.54 7.06 -18.43
C ALA A 38 -10.58 5.52 -18.47
N ALA A 39 -9.80 4.85 -17.61
CA ALA A 39 -9.79 3.40 -17.52
C ALA A 39 -11.10 2.86 -16.92
N SER A 40 -11.60 3.49 -15.84
CA SER A 40 -12.85 3.07 -15.19
C SER A 40 -14.07 3.31 -16.08
N ALA A 41 -14.08 4.41 -16.86
CA ALA A 41 -15.16 4.70 -17.80
C ALA A 41 -15.34 3.60 -18.87
N LYS A 42 -14.24 2.98 -19.30
CA LYS A 42 -14.28 1.87 -20.27
C LYS A 42 -14.92 0.59 -19.72
N LEU A 43 -14.96 0.42 -18.42
CA LEU A 43 -15.56 -0.77 -17.80
C LEU A 43 -17.09 -0.73 -17.80
N ASN A 44 -17.68 0.43 -18.03
CA ASN A 44 -19.13 0.64 -18.10
C ASN A 44 -19.90 0.06 -16.88
N THR A 45 -19.27 0.08 -15.72
CA THR A 45 -19.86 -0.44 -14.47
C THR A 45 -20.74 0.58 -13.75
N GLY A 46 -20.77 1.82 -14.22
CA GLY A 46 -21.39 2.94 -13.51
C GLY A 46 -20.64 3.41 -12.26
N VAL A 47 -19.47 2.82 -11.98
CA VAL A 47 -18.62 3.20 -10.85
C VAL A 47 -17.58 4.22 -11.33
N ASP A 48 -17.58 5.39 -10.69
CA ASP A 48 -16.51 6.37 -10.85
C ASP A 48 -15.39 6.09 -9.85
N ALA A 49 -14.21 5.72 -10.37
CA ALA A 49 -13.04 5.44 -9.54
C ALA A 49 -12.54 6.66 -8.75
N MET A 50 -12.96 7.86 -9.12
CA MET A 50 -12.61 9.10 -8.43
C MET A 50 -13.75 9.65 -7.56
N ALA A 51 -14.88 8.94 -7.46
CA ALA A 51 -15.97 9.31 -6.57
C ALA A 51 -15.54 9.23 -5.09
N GLY A 52 -16.14 10.04 -4.23
CA GLY A 52 -15.80 10.08 -2.81
C GLY A 52 -15.92 8.73 -2.10
N SER A 53 -16.88 7.89 -2.50
CA SER A 53 -17.03 6.53 -1.96
C SER A 53 -15.86 5.61 -2.34
N ALA A 54 -15.36 5.71 -3.58
CA ALA A 54 -14.19 4.95 -4.04
C ALA A 54 -12.92 5.44 -3.32
N ILE A 55 -12.74 6.76 -3.21
CA ILE A 55 -11.62 7.37 -2.49
C ILE A 55 -11.61 6.91 -1.03
N ALA A 56 -12.75 6.90 -0.35
CA ALA A 56 -12.86 6.40 1.02
C ALA A 56 -12.40 4.94 1.13
N GLY A 57 -12.76 4.10 0.16
CA GLY A 57 -12.30 2.71 0.08
C GLY A 57 -10.78 2.59 -0.07
N TYR A 58 -10.16 3.43 -0.90
CA TYR A 58 -8.70 3.46 -1.08
C TYR A 58 -7.99 3.91 0.20
N VAL A 59 -8.48 4.96 0.85
CA VAL A 59 -7.94 5.46 2.13
C VAL A 59 -7.95 4.35 3.19
N VAL A 60 -9.06 3.65 3.35
CA VAL A 60 -9.15 2.53 4.29
C VAL A 60 -8.20 1.40 3.89
N GLY A 61 -8.11 1.08 2.60
CA GLY A 61 -7.20 0.08 2.05
C GLY A 61 -5.74 0.38 2.39
N ASP A 62 -5.31 1.62 2.26
CA ASP A 62 -3.95 2.06 2.58
C ASP A 62 -3.63 1.89 4.06
N PHE A 63 -4.58 2.19 4.97
CA PHE A 63 -4.40 1.92 6.39
C PHE A 63 -4.27 0.42 6.66
N VAL A 64 -5.06 -0.42 6.00
CA VAL A 64 -4.94 -1.88 6.12
C VAL A 64 -3.57 -2.36 5.65
N PHE A 65 -3.11 -1.92 4.47
CA PHE A 65 -1.78 -2.26 3.96
C PHE A 65 -0.67 -1.80 4.91
N ALA A 66 -0.75 -0.60 5.42
CA ALA A 66 0.22 -0.06 6.36
C ALA A 66 0.29 -0.87 7.67
N ILE A 67 -0.86 -1.26 8.23
CA ILE A 67 -0.93 -2.14 9.41
C ILE A 67 -0.31 -3.50 9.09
N LEU A 68 -0.59 -4.08 7.93
CA LEU A 68 -0.01 -5.34 7.49
C LEU A 68 1.52 -5.25 7.32
N ILE A 69 2.03 -4.14 6.78
CA ILE A 69 3.48 -3.89 6.67
C ILE A 69 4.14 -3.86 8.04
N VAL A 70 3.55 -3.13 9.01
CA VAL A 70 4.12 -3.04 10.36
C VAL A 70 3.98 -4.37 11.11
N TRP A 71 2.91 -5.11 10.90
CA TRP A 71 2.75 -6.46 11.43
C TRP A 71 3.81 -7.41 10.86
N ALA A 72 4.01 -7.40 9.54
CA ALA A 72 5.04 -8.20 8.87
C ALA A 72 6.44 -7.81 9.37
N TYR A 73 6.71 -6.51 9.55
CA TYR A 73 7.96 -6.03 10.15
C TYR A 73 8.17 -6.62 11.54
N ALA A 74 7.16 -6.57 12.41
CA ALA A 74 7.22 -7.13 13.76
C ALA A 74 7.49 -8.64 13.75
N ALA A 75 6.84 -9.37 12.84
CA ALA A 75 7.02 -10.81 12.66
C ALA A 75 8.42 -11.17 12.13
N MET A 76 9.02 -10.32 11.30
CA MET A 76 10.34 -10.53 10.72
C MET A 76 11.50 -10.14 11.65
N ARG A 77 11.28 -9.25 12.62
CA ARG A 77 12.34 -8.76 13.53
C ARG A 77 13.14 -9.84 14.25
N PRO A 78 12.52 -10.91 14.78
CA PRO A 78 13.29 -11.96 15.48
C PRO A 78 14.32 -12.66 14.60
N ARG A 79 14.07 -12.69 13.29
CA ARG A 79 14.96 -13.36 12.32
C ARG A 79 15.97 -12.40 11.66
N PHE A 80 15.53 -11.20 11.30
CA PHE A 80 16.33 -10.28 10.48
C PHE A 80 16.85 -9.06 11.27
N GLY A 81 16.51 -8.96 12.56
CA GLY A 81 16.85 -7.81 13.39
C GLY A 81 15.89 -6.62 13.19
N ALA A 82 16.04 -5.63 14.07
CA ALA A 82 15.33 -4.36 13.94
C ALA A 82 16.06 -3.46 12.93
N GLY A 83 15.32 -2.61 12.24
CA GLY A 83 15.89 -1.56 11.41
C GLY A 83 15.32 -1.48 10.00
N ALA A 84 15.87 -0.56 9.21
CA ALA A 84 15.39 -0.23 7.87
C ALA A 84 15.36 -1.43 6.91
N GLY A 85 16.37 -2.31 6.97
CA GLY A 85 16.42 -3.49 6.11
C GLY A 85 15.24 -4.44 6.30
N THR A 86 14.80 -4.64 7.54
CA THR A 86 13.62 -5.45 7.85
C THR A 86 12.32 -4.74 7.45
N ALA A 87 12.25 -3.42 7.62
CA ALA A 87 11.11 -2.61 7.18
C ALA A 87 10.93 -2.68 5.65
N VAL A 88 12.02 -2.57 4.90
CA VAL A 88 12.01 -2.72 3.43
C VAL A 88 11.53 -4.11 3.02
N ARG A 89 12.01 -5.18 3.67
CA ARG A 89 11.55 -6.54 3.37
C ARG A 89 10.06 -6.74 3.63
N ALA A 90 9.55 -6.17 4.73
CA ALA A 90 8.13 -6.22 5.05
C ALA A 90 7.29 -5.47 3.99
N ALA A 91 7.72 -4.28 3.60
CA ALA A 91 7.07 -3.50 2.55
C ALA A 91 7.10 -4.22 1.19
N LEU A 92 8.25 -4.79 0.81
CA LEU A 92 8.41 -5.57 -0.42
C LEU A 92 7.49 -6.80 -0.45
N LEU A 93 7.31 -7.49 0.67
CA LEU A 93 6.41 -8.63 0.74
C LEU A 93 4.96 -8.22 0.45
N VAL A 94 4.47 -7.18 1.12
CA VAL A 94 3.09 -6.69 0.92
C VAL A 94 2.91 -6.14 -0.49
N TRP A 95 3.88 -5.35 -0.97
CA TRP A 95 3.86 -4.84 -2.34
C TRP A 95 3.85 -5.96 -3.39
N ALA A 96 4.67 -6.99 -3.23
CA ALA A 96 4.72 -8.09 -4.20
C ALA A 96 3.37 -8.81 -4.32
N ILE A 97 2.66 -8.99 -3.20
CA ILE A 97 1.31 -9.58 -3.21
C ILE A 97 0.36 -8.67 -4.00
N THR A 98 0.35 -7.37 -3.71
CA THR A 98 -0.53 -6.42 -4.43
C THR A 98 -0.17 -6.30 -5.91
N ALA A 99 1.12 -6.31 -6.25
CA ALA A 99 1.59 -6.26 -7.63
C ALA A 99 1.17 -7.50 -8.43
N VAL A 100 1.27 -8.69 -7.85
CA VAL A 100 0.81 -9.94 -8.48
C VAL A 100 -0.71 -9.90 -8.71
N VAL A 101 -1.48 -9.48 -7.70
CA VAL A 101 -2.94 -9.33 -7.85
C VAL A 101 -3.28 -8.28 -8.91
N GLY A 102 -2.60 -7.14 -8.91
CA GLY A 102 -2.77 -6.10 -9.92
C GLY A 102 -2.47 -6.60 -11.34
N ALA A 103 -1.41 -7.40 -11.50
CA ALA A 103 -1.07 -7.98 -12.80
C ALA A 103 -2.17 -8.87 -13.37
N GLN A 104 -2.96 -9.55 -12.53
CA GLN A 104 -4.11 -10.34 -13.00
C GLN A 104 -5.18 -9.46 -13.66
N PHE A 105 -5.39 -8.24 -13.17
CA PHE A 105 -6.32 -7.30 -13.80
C PHE A 105 -5.85 -6.82 -15.18
N VAL A 106 -4.52 -6.78 -15.42
CA VAL A 106 -3.98 -6.54 -16.77
C VAL A 106 -4.23 -7.74 -17.67
N VAL A 107 -3.96 -8.94 -17.18
CA VAL A 107 -4.20 -10.19 -17.94
C VAL A 107 -5.69 -10.33 -18.34
N LEU A 108 -6.58 -9.95 -17.44
CA LEU A 108 -8.03 -9.93 -17.69
C LEU A 108 -8.49 -8.78 -18.60
N GLY A 109 -7.58 -7.88 -19.01
CA GLY A 109 -7.94 -6.73 -19.85
C GLY A 109 -8.75 -5.64 -19.13
N VAL A 110 -8.80 -5.67 -17.79
CA VAL A 110 -9.57 -4.72 -16.97
C VAL A 110 -8.92 -3.36 -16.97
N TYR A 111 -7.59 -3.31 -16.80
CA TYR A 111 -6.83 -2.07 -16.76
C TYR A 111 -5.64 -2.06 -17.72
N PRO A 112 -5.25 -0.87 -18.25
CA PRO A 112 -4.05 -0.75 -19.05
C PRO A 112 -2.78 -1.14 -18.27
N GLY A 113 -1.93 -1.98 -18.88
CA GLY A 113 -0.71 -2.46 -18.24
C GLY A 113 0.25 -1.34 -17.83
N GLN A 114 0.38 -0.29 -18.68
CA GLN A 114 1.24 0.86 -18.39
C GLN A 114 0.75 1.63 -17.15
N LEU A 115 -0.56 1.84 -17.01
CA LEU A 115 -1.14 2.54 -15.85
C LEU A 115 -0.87 1.77 -14.57
N LEU A 116 -1.15 0.45 -14.57
CA LEU A 116 -0.89 -0.40 -13.41
C LEU A 116 0.58 -0.53 -13.08
N ALA A 117 1.47 -0.65 -14.06
CA ALA A 117 2.91 -0.70 -13.83
C ALA A 117 3.43 0.58 -13.19
N THR A 118 3.02 1.75 -13.71
CA THR A 118 3.42 3.05 -13.16
C THR A 118 2.91 3.22 -11.72
N SER A 119 1.62 2.95 -11.49
CA SER A 119 1.02 3.02 -10.16
C SER A 119 1.71 2.05 -9.19
N SER A 120 1.99 0.81 -9.61
CA SER A 120 2.65 -0.20 -8.78
C SER A 120 4.07 0.19 -8.39
N VAL A 121 4.87 0.75 -9.30
CA VAL A 121 6.23 1.22 -8.98
C VAL A 121 6.19 2.38 -7.98
N CYS A 122 5.29 3.33 -8.16
CA CYS A 122 5.12 4.43 -7.21
C CYS A 122 4.61 3.94 -5.85
N SER A 123 3.70 2.96 -5.83
CA SER A 123 3.19 2.32 -4.63
C SER A 123 4.31 1.60 -3.85
N LEU A 124 5.28 0.99 -4.55
CA LEU A 124 6.46 0.41 -3.90
C LEU A 124 7.22 1.46 -3.08
N ILE A 125 7.45 2.63 -3.65
CA ILE A 125 8.13 3.74 -2.96
C ILE A 125 7.31 4.16 -1.74
N GLY A 126 5.99 4.31 -1.89
CA GLY A 126 5.07 4.65 -0.81
C GLY A 126 5.07 3.63 0.32
N MET A 127 5.01 2.34 -0.02
CA MET A 127 5.03 1.25 0.96
C MET A 127 6.37 1.14 1.69
N ILE A 128 7.50 1.37 1.01
CA ILE A 128 8.82 1.41 1.65
C ILE A 128 8.90 2.58 2.64
N ALA A 129 8.46 3.77 2.26
CA ALA A 129 8.43 4.93 3.15
C ALA A 129 7.52 4.70 4.37
N ALA A 130 6.32 4.19 4.14
CA ALA A 130 5.37 3.84 5.19
C ALA A 130 5.93 2.75 6.13
N GLY A 131 6.52 1.70 5.56
CA GLY A 131 7.14 0.60 6.30
C GLY A 131 8.31 1.08 7.17
N TYR A 132 9.12 1.99 6.66
CA TYR A 132 10.22 2.58 7.41
C TYR A 132 9.69 3.38 8.62
N VAL A 133 8.74 4.30 8.39
CA VAL A 133 8.15 5.14 9.45
C VAL A 133 7.42 4.27 10.49
N GLY A 134 6.56 3.35 10.04
CA GLY A 134 5.82 2.46 10.94
C GLY A 134 6.72 1.50 11.71
N GLY A 135 7.76 0.98 11.07
CA GLY A 135 8.76 0.11 11.70
C GLY A 135 9.56 0.84 12.78
N MET A 136 9.89 2.12 12.57
CA MET A 136 10.54 2.95 13.60
C MET A 136 9.63 3.21 14.81
N MET A 137 8.32 3.27 14.62
CA MET A 137 7.33 3.41 15.69
C MET A 137 7.16 2.12 16.49
N TYR A 138 7.43 0.97 15.88
CA TYR A 138 7.39 -0.33 16.53
C TYR A 138 8.68 -0.58 17.32
N LYS A 139 8.77 -0.07 18.54
CA LYS A 139 9.86 -0.34 19.49
C LYS A 139 9.36 -1.36 20.53
N GLU A 140 10.09 -2.44 20.71
CA GLU A 140 9.96 -3.37 21.85
C GLU A 140 10.87 -2.96 22.98
#